data_7660d14807e415e1e07f18ee0331c551
#
_entry.id   7660d14807e415e1e07f18ee0331c551
#
_cell.length_a   1.000
_cell.length_b   1.000
_cell.length_c   1.000
_cell.angle_alpha   90.00
_cell.angle_beta   90.00
_cell.angle_gamma   90.00
#
_symmetry.space_group_name_H-M   'P 1'
#
loop_
_entity.id
_entity.type
_entity.pdbx_description
1 polymer ?
#
loop_
_entity_poly.entity_id
_entity_poly.type
_entity_poly.pdbx_seq_one_letter_code
_entity_poly.pdbx_strand_id
1 'polypeptide(L)'
;MTDSSSFARRLLGLIDLTSLNANDDDTSVSTLASLASTPAGRVAALCIWPRFIAVGKKVLSGTGIPIAVVTNFPAGASNIAAAEAETAAAVKDGADEIDVVFPYRAMLAGDDATGLALVRACRAACGSKVLLKVILETGQLGSVQHIRHAADLAIEGGAHFIKTSTGKTQPGATLQAAEVMIDAIAAAKARGMSVGLKLSGGVGSVADAQAYLELYEKRFGVGSATAATFRVGASSLIKPVLAAIGTGVS
;
A
#
# COMPACT_ATOMS: atom_id res chain seq x y z
N MET A 1 -14.92 4.68 24.91
CA MET A 1 -13.56 5.12 24.52
C MET A 1 -12.74 3.87 24.35
N THR A 2 -12.43 3.48 23.13
CA THR A 2 -11.44 2.41 22.88
C THR A 2 -10.13 2.89 23.49
N ASP A 3 -9.56 2.09 24.39
CA ASP A 3 -8.27 2.37 25.00
C ASP A 3 -7.25 2.68 23.88
N SER A 4 -6.59 3.82 23.95
CA SER A 4 -5.61 4.29 22.96
C SER A 4 -4.54 3.22 22.66
N SER A 5 -4.18 2.40 23.63
CA SER A 5 -3.26 1.28 23.51
C SER A 5 -3.85 0.13 22.67
N SER A 6 -5.14 -0.17 22.82
CA SER A 6 -5.83 -1.20 22.04
C SER A 6 -5.91 -0.82 20.56
N PHE A 7 -6.27 0.45 20.28
CA PHE A 7 -6.25 0.98 18.91
C PHE A 7 -4.85 0.93 18.29
N ALA A 8 -3.83 1.38 19.03
CA ALA A 8 -2.45 1.37 18.56
C ALA A 8 -1.94 -0.05 18.24
N ARG A 9 -2.29 -1.06 19.07
CA ARG A 9 -1.97 -2.48 18.77
C ARG A 9 -2.62 -2.95 17.49
N ARG A 10 -3.87 -2.59 17.28
CA ARG A 10 -4.59 -2.91 16.04
C ARG A 10 -3.93 -2.23 14.84
N LEU A 11 -3.62 -0.93 14.96
CA LEU A 11 -2.97 -0.15 13.91
C LEU A 11 -1.61 -0.73 13.53
N LEU A 12 -0.82 -1.22 14.49
CA LEU A 12 0.47 -1.89 14.22
C LEU A 12 0.33 -2.99 13.18
N GLY A 13 -0.69 -3.84 13.31
CA GLY A 13 -0.98 -4.93 12.37
C GLY A 13 -1.52 -4.48 11.00
N LEU A 14 -1.74 -3.18 10.79
CA LEU A 14 -2.21 -2.60 9.53
C LEU A 14 -1.12 -1.80 8.80
N ILE A 15 0.06 -1.64 9.40
CA ILE A 15 1.16 -0.87 8.82
C ILE A 15 1.92 -1.68 7.77
N ASP A 16 2.05 -1.12 6.57
CA ASP A 16 3.13 -1.48 5.65
C ASP A 16 4.32 -0.56 6.00
N LEU A 17 5.26 -1.10 6.79
CA LEU A 17 6.44 -0.36 7.25
C LEU A 17 7.35 -0.07 6.06
N THR A 18 7.50 1.21 5.72
CA THR A 18 7.99 1.62 4.40
C THR A 18 9.30 2.39 4.49
N SER A 19 10.29 2.03 3.69
CA SER A 19 11.39 2.91 3.28
C SER A 19 11.62 2.83 1.79
N LEU A 20 11.55 3.99 1.13
CA LEU A 20 11.75 4.18 -0.31
C LEU A 20 12.58 5.44 -0.57
N ASN A 21 13.57 5.71 0.30
CA ASN A 21 14.49 6.83 0.12
C ASN A 21 15.52 6.49 -0.96
N ALA A 22 16.01 7.50 -1.67
CA ALA A 22 17.00 7.31 -2.72
C ALA A 22 18.35 6.80 -2.18
N ASN A 23 18.67 7.18 -0.94
CA ASN A 23 19.89 6.83 -0.22
C ASN A 23 19.74 5.61 0.72
N ASP A 24 18.65 4.85 0.62
CA ASP A 24 18.53 3.60 1.37
C ASP A 24 19.63 2.62 0.97
N ASP A 25 20.22 1.98 1.97
CA ASP A 25 21.22 0.93 1.87
C ASP A 25 20.84 -0.30 2.70
N ASP A 26 21.63 -1.34 2.65
CA ASP A 26 21.39 -2.59 3.39
C ASP A 26 21.29 -2.37 4.90
N THR A 27 22.04 -1.42 5.45
CA THR A 27 22.05 -1.11 6.88
C THR A 27 20.76 -0.41 7.30
N SER A 28 20.35 0.62 6.58
CA SER A 28 19.11 1.37 6.86
C SER A 28 17.87 0.47 6.71
N VAL A 29 17.84 -0.38 5.68
CA VAL A 29 16.75 -1.34 5.46
C VAL A 29 16.76 -2.43 6.55
N SER A 30 17.90 -2.95 6.94
CA SER A 30 17.99 -3.95 8.04
C SER A 30 17.51 -3.35 9.36
N THR A 31 17.88 -2.10 9.65
CA THR A 31 17.44 -1.38 10.85
C THR A 31 15.94 -1.18 10.84
N LEU A 32 15.35 -0.76 9.71
CA LEU A 32 13.90 -0.64 9.58
C LEU A 32 13.21 -1.99 9.74
N ALA A 33 13.70 -3.02 9.06
CA ALA A 33 13.12 -4.35 9.10
C ALA A 33 13.10 -4.95 10.52
N SER A 34 14.09 -4.64 11.36
CA SER A 34 14.12 -5.09 12.76
C SER A 34 12.96 -4.54 13.60
N LEU A 35 12.38 -3.41 13.21
CA LEU A 35 11.20 -2.82 13.85
C LEU A 35 9.88 -3.48 13.42
N ALA A 36 9.89 -4.30 12.36
CA ALA A 36 8.68 -4.91 11.82
C ALA A 36 8.07 -5.98 12.73
N SER A 37 8.87 -6.58 13.62
CA SER A 37 8.42 -7.57 14.60
C SER A 37 8.87 -7.16 16.00
N THR A 38 7.92 -6.92 16.89
CA THR A 38 8.17 -6.43 18.26
C THR A 38 7.38 -7.26 19.26
N PRO A 39 7.68 -7.18 20.56
CA PRO A 39 6.84 -7.80 21.61
C PRO A 39 5.39 -7.30 21.59
N ALA A 40 5.13 -6.12 21.04
CA ALA A 40 3.78 -5.57 20.90
C ALA A 40 2.98 -6.18 19.75
N GLY A 41 3.63 -6.83 18.80
CA GLY A 41 3.04 -7.41 17.60
C GLY A 41 3.90 -7.20 16.35
N ARG A 42 3.32 -7.53 15.21
CA ARG A 42 3.98 -7.45 13.88
C ARG A 42 3.25 -6.47 12.98
N VAL A 43 4.00 -5.81 12.09
CA VAL A 43 3.43 -5.02 11.01
C VAL A 43 2.81 -5.92 9.93
N ALA A 44 2.00 -5.34 9.05
CA ALA A 44 1.34 -6.07 7.96
C ALA A 44 2.32 -6.47 6.85
N ALA A 45 3.28 -5.61 6.51
CA ALA A 45 4.33 -5.87 5.53
C ALA A 45 5.54 -4.96 5.75
N LEU A 46 6.68 -5.35 5.20
CA LEU A 46 7.83 -4.47 4.98
C LEU A 46 7.82 -4.01 3.51
N CYS A 47 7.74 -2.69 3.25
CA CYS A 47 7.67 -2.12 1.90
C CYS A 47 8.97 -1.39 1.57
N ILE A 48 9.74 -1.92 0.61
CA ILE A 48 11.11 -1.49 0.27
C ILE A 48 11.34 -1.47 -1.24
N TRP A 49 12.50 -0.96 -1.65
CA TRP A 49 12.95 -1.08 -3.04
C TRP A 49 13.24 -2.54 -3.42
N PRO A 50 13.00 -2.96 -4.67
CA PRO A 50 13.22 -4.35 -5.12
C PRO A 50 14.64 -4.86 -4.83
N ARG A 51 15.65 -4.01 -4.97
CA ARG A 51 17.07 -4.35 -4.71
C ARG A 51 17.35 -4.84 -3.30
N PHE A 52 16.45 -4.61 -2.35
CA PHE A 52 16.60 -5.01 -0.94
C PHE A 52 15.77 -6.22 -0.53
N ILE A 53 15.12 -6.92 -1.46
CA ILE A 53 14.30 -8.12 -1.17
C ILE A 53 15.11 -9.13 -0.34
N ALA A 54 16.34 -9.43 -0.77
CA ALA A 54 17.19 -10.40 -0.08
C ALA A 54 17.52 -9.98 1.36
N VAL A 55 17.80 -8.70 1.59
CA VAL A 55 18.05 -8.11 2.90
C VAL A 55 16.81 -8.23 3.79
N GLY A 56 15.64 -7.80 3.29
CA GLY A 56 14.37 -7.89 4.01
C GLY A 56 14.03 -9.34 4.39
N LYS A 57 14.14 -10.28 3.45
CA LYS A 57 13.90 -11.71 3.70
C LYS A 57 14.84 -12.32 4.73
N LYS A 58 16.11 -11.93 4.71
CA LYS A 58 17.10 -12.38 5.71
C LYS A 58 16.71 -11.91 7.11
N VAL A 59 16.41 -10.62 7.28
CA VAL A 59 16.07 -10.04 8.60
C VAL A 59 14.74 -10.58 9.12
N LEU A 60 13.74 -10.74 8.24
CA LEU A 60 12.39 -11.17 8.61
C LEU A 60 12.18 -12.70 8.55
N SER A 61 13.30 -13.46 8.43
CA SER A 61 13.22 -14.93 8.40
C SER A 61 12.47 -15.47 9.62
N GLY A 62 11.51 -16.38 9.42
CA GLY A 62 10.70 -16.98 10.47
C GLY A 62 9.61 -16.09 11.07
N THR A 63 9.51 -14.81 10.71
CA THR A 63 8.46 -13.90 11.22
C THR A 63 7.12 -14.04 10.52
N GLY A 64 7.13 -14.49 9.25
CA GLY A 64 5.94 -14.54 8.40
C GLY A 64 5.48 -13.16 7.89
N ILE A 65 6.27 -12.10 8.08
CA ILE A 65 5.97 -10.76 7.56
C ILE A 65 6.30 -10.72 6.06
N PRO A 66 5.34 -10.38 5.17
CA PRO A 66 5.58 -10.31 3.74
C PRO A 66 6.46 -9.13 3.34
N ILE A 67 7.20 -9.31 2.25
CA ILE A 67 7.98 -8.25 1.59
C ILE A 67 7.15 -7.67 0.45
N ALA A 68 6.78 -6.39 0.58
CA ALA A 68 6.19 -5.60 -0.48
C ALA A 68 7.27 -4.77 -1.19
N VAL A 69 7.20 -4.67 -2.50
CA VAL A 69 8.12 -3.83 -3.27
C VAL A 69 7.38 -2.99 -4.31
N VAL A 70 8.00 -1.89 -4.72
CA VAL A 70 7.42 -0.98 -5.71
C VAL A 70 7.92 -1.29 -7.11
N THR A 71 7.03 -1.11 -8.13
CA THR A 71 7.37 -1.24 -9.56
C THR A 71 6.73 -0.10 -10.36
N ASN A 72 7.26 0.20 -11.55
CA ASN A 72 6.90 1.39 -12.34
C ASN A 72 6.98 2.69 -11.52
N PHE A 73 7.86 2.74 -10.52
CA PHE A 73 7.86 3.68 -9.43
C PHE A 73 9.03 4.68 -9.50
N PRO A 74 8.82 5.97 -9.16
CA PRO A 74 7.53 6.59 -8.81
C PRO A 74 6.77 7.14 -10.03
N ALA A 75 7.32 7.01 -11.23
CA ALA A 75 6.90 7.76 -12.39
C ALA A 75 5.49 7.41 -12.93
N GLY A 76 5.03 6.17 -12.76
CA GLY A 76 3.78 5.73 -13.38
C GLY A 76 3.84 5.84 -14.91
N ALA A 77 4.92 5.33 -15.51
CA ALA A 77 5.10 5.36 -16.95
C ALA A 77 4.07 4.46 -17.66
N SER A 78 3.78 4.78 -18.94
CA SER A 78 2.83 4.03 -19.77
C SER A 78 3.44 2.83 -20.50
N ASN A 79 4.70 2.48 -20.23
CA ASN A 79 5.37 1.34 -20.83
C ASN A 79 4.96 0.04 -20.15
N ILE A 80 3.98 -0.64 -20.71
CA ILE A 80 3.40 -1.89 -20.17
C ILE A 80 4.47 -2.97 -20.06
N ALA A 81 5.28 -3.18 -21.09
CA ALA A 81 6.29 -4.24 -21.11
C ALA A 81 7.37 -4.02 -20.02
N ALA A 82 7.77 -2.76 -19.79
CA ALA A 82 8.72 -2.44 -18.72
C ALA A 82 8.12 -2.70 -17.35
N ALA A 83 6.89 -2.26 -17.08
CA ALA A 83 6.21 -2.49 -15.79
C ALA A 83 5.97 -4.00 -15.51
N GLU A 84 5.61 -4.75 -16.53
CA GLU A 84 5.48 -6.21 -16.46
C GLU A 84 6.81 -6.88 -16.13
N ALA A 85 7.88 -6.51 -16.84
CA ALA A 85 9.22 -7.07 -16.62
C ALA A 85 9.77 -6.75 -15.23
N GLU A 86 9.62 -5.51 -14.74
CA GLU A 86 9.97 -5.14 -13.36
C GLU A 86 9.18 -5.97 -12.33
N THR A 87 7.88 -6.15 -12.55
CA THR A 87 7.01 -6.95 -11.68
C THR A 87 7.46 -8.41 -11.67
N ALA A 88 7.68 -9.01 -12.84
CA ALA A 88 8.14 -10.39 -12.96
C ALA A 88 9.51 -10.62 -12.30
N ALA A 89 10.45 -9.67 -12.45
CA ALA A 89 11.75 -9.72 -11.81
C ALA A 89 11.61 -9.69 -10.27
N ALA A 90 10.83 -8.77 -9.73
CA ALA A 90 10.58 -8.66 -8.30
C ALA A 90 9.93 -9.92 -7.71
N VAL A 91 8.96 -10.52 -8.42
CA VAL A 91 8.33 -11.80 -8.04
C VAL A 91 9.36 -12.93 -8.02
N LYS A 92 10.20 -13.02 -9.06
CA LYS A 92 11.28 -14.02 -9.14
C LYS A 92 12.29 -13.87 -8.00
N ASP A 93 12.61 -12.63 -7.61
CA ASP A 93 13.52 -12.34 -6.50
C ASP A 93 12.89 -12.58 -5.12
N GLY A 94 11.57 -12.88 -5.10
CA GLY A 94 10.86 -13.35 -3.93
C GLY A 94 10.02 -12.28 -3.24
N ALA A 95 9.56 -11.25 -3.93
CA ALA A 95 8.54 -10.35 -3.39
C ALA A 95 7.24 -11.12 -3.12
N ASP A 96 6.59 -10.81 -1.99
CA ASP A 96 5.30 -11.39 -1.61
C ASP A 96 4.13 -10.47 -2.04
N GLU A 97 4.42 -9.16 -2.18
CA GLU A 97 3.46 -8.14 -2.59
C GLU A 97 4.13 -7.11 -3.53
N ILE A 98 3.41 -6.65 -4.53
CA ILE A 98 3.86 -5.64 -5.51
C ILE A 98 2.97 -4.40 -5.39
N ASP A 99 3.58 -3.23 -5.23
CA ASP A 99 2.92 -1.92 -5.30
C ASP A 99 3.29 -1.25 -6.64
N VAL A 100 2.49 -1.46 -7.70
CA VAL A 100 2.74 -0.87 -9.03
C VAL A 100 2.10 0.50 -9.16
N VAL A 101 2.80 1.46 -9.78
CA VAL A 101 2.19 2.77 -10.07
C VAL A 101 1.38 2.70 -11.36
N PHE A 102 0.11 3.11 -11.26
CA PHE A 102 -0.81 3.25 -12.38
C PHE A 102 -0.33 4.34 -13.36
N PRO A 103 -0.47 4.16 -14.67
CA PRO A 103 -0.05 5.18 -15.65
C PRO A 103 -1.09 6.32 -15.74
N TYR A 104 -1.29 7.02 -14.63
CA TYR A 104 -2.34 8.01 -14.45
C TYR A 104 -2.29 9.15 -15.48
N ARG A 105 -1.09 9.50 -15.99
CA ARG A 105 -0.99 10.52 -17.04
C ARG A 105 -1.56 10.07 -18.37
N ALA A 106 -1.43 8.78 -18.72
CA ALA A 106 -2.06 8.22 -19.92
C ALA A 106 -3.59 8.28 -19.79
N MET A 107 -4.12 7.84 -18.67
CA MET A 107 -5.58 7.93 -18.38
C MET A 107 -6.09 9.39 -18.44
N LEU A 108 -5.37 10.35 -17.84
CA LEU A 108 -5.74 11.78 -17.92
C LEU A 108 -5.71 12.33 -19.35
N ALA A 109 -4.91 11.73 -20.23
CA ALA A 109 -4.88 12.03 -21.67
C ALA A 109 -5.95 11.26 -22.49
N GLY A 110 -6.83 10.49 -21.82
CA GLY A 110 -7.89 9.72 -22.46
C GLY A 110 -7.50 8.29 -22.88
N ASP A 111 -6.32 7.82 -22.50
CA ASP A 111 -5.84 6.47 -22.82
C ASP A 111 -6.07 5.51 -21.63
N ASP A 112 -7.32 5.15 -21.42
CA ASP A 112 -7.73 4.17 -20.41
C ASP A 112 -7.21 2.76 -20.73
N ALA A 113 -7.08 2.44 -22.01
CA ALA A 113 -6.66 1.12 -22.48
C ALA A 113 -5.25 0.78 -21.98
N THR A 114 -4.33 1.73 -22.02
CA THR A 114 -2.98 1.56 -21.45
C THR A 114 -3.03 1.31 -19.94
N GLY A 115 -3.87 2.05 -19.21
CA GLY A 115 -4.04 1.86 -17.77
C GLY A 115 -4.50 0.45 -17.41
N LEU A 116 -5.58 0.01 -18.04
CA LEU A 116 -6.14 -1.31 -17.84
C LEU A 116 -5.18 -2.43 -18.25
N ALA A 117 -4.52 -2.29 -19.40
CA ALA A 117 -3.58 -3.29 -19.92
C ALA A 117 -2.34 -3.43 -19.00
N LEU A 118 -1.79 -2.33 -18.48
CA LEU A 118 -0.66 -2.35 -17.56
C LEU A 118 -1.00 -3.09 -16.27
N VAL A 119 -2.16 -2.80 -15.66
CA VAL A 119 -2.58 -3.50 -14.43
C VAL A 119 -2.79 -4.99 -14.69
N ARG A 120 -3.40 -5.37 -15.82
CA ARG A 120 -3.60 -6.78 -16.20
C ARG A 120 -2.27 -7.51 -16.43
N ALA A 121 -1.31 -6.88 -17.10
CA ALA A 121 0.02 -7.46 -17.31
C ALA A 121 0.76 -7.69 -15.99
N CYS A 122 0.81 -6.68 -15.11
CA CYS A 122 1.41 -6.81 -13.79
C CYS A 122 0.67 -7.85 -12.92
N ARG A 123 -0.68 -7.92 -13.02
CA ARG A 123 -1.47 -8.94 -12.32
C ARG A 123 -1.12 -10.35 -12.80
N ALA A 124 -0.95 -10.54 -14.09
CA ALA A 124 -0.51 -11.83 -14.66
C ALA A 124 0.91 -12.20 -14.19
N ALA A 125 1.84 -11.24 -14.17
CA ALA A 125 3.20 -11.44 -13.68
C ALA A 125 3.27 -11.81 -12.18
N CYS A 126 2.32 -11.34 -11.36
CA CYS A 126 2.19 -11.72 -9.95
C CYS A 126 1.78 -13.20 -9.74
N GLY A 127 1.16 -13.83 -10.72
CA GLY A 127 0.61 -15.18 -10.58
C GLY A 127 -0.46 -15.27 -9.48
N SER A 128 -0.64 -16.44 -8.89
CA SER A 128 -1.71 -16.67 -7.89
C SER A 128 -1.29 -16.38 -6.44
N LYS A 129 -0.01 -16.19 -6.17
CA LYS A 129 0.53 -16.09 -4.80
C LYS A 129 0.89 -14.69 -4.35
N VAL A 130 1.24 -13.80 -5.28
CA VAL A 130 1.73 -12.46 -4.98
C VAL A 130 0.59 -11.45 -5.06
N LEU A 131 0.42 -10.63 -4.03
CA LEU A 131 -0.58 -9.58 -4.01
C LEU A 131 -0.16 -8.41 -4.91
N LEU A 132 -1.10 -7.90 -5.71
CA LEU A 132 -0.91 -6.68 -6.50
C LEU A 132 -1.66 -5.52 -5.84
N LYS A 133 -0.95 -4.44 -5.51
CA LYS A 133 -1.53 -3.18 -5.09
C LYS A 133 -1.24 -2.13 -6.15
N VAL A 134 -2.25 -1.38 -6.55
CA VAL A 134 -2.14 -0.37 -7.62
C VAL A 134 -2.17 1.02 -7.02
N ILE A 135 -1.08 1.78 -7.20
CA ILE A 135 -0.93 3.15 -6.72
C ILE A 135 -1.56 4.08 -7.75
N LEU A 136 -2.65 4.74 -7.38
CA LEU A 136 -3.41 5.61 -8.26
C LEU A 136 -2.78 7.00 -8.42
N GLU A 137 -1.97 7.45 -7.46
CA GLU A 137 -1.40 8.80 -7.33
C GLU A 137 -2.50 9.87 -7.26
N THR A 138 -3.41 9.70 -6.30
CA THR A 138 -4.65 10.48 -6.17
C THR A 138 -4.43 11.98 -6.14
N GLY A 139 -3.32 12.46 -5.59
CA GLY A 139 -2.96 13.88 -5.58
C GLY A 139 -2.71 14.48 -6.96
N GLN A 140 -2.40 13.67 -7.96
CA GLN A 140 -2.13 14.10 -9.34
C GLN A 140 -3.37 13.94 -10.25
N LEU A 141 -4.40 13.25 -9.79
CA LEU A 141 -5.62 13.02 -10.58
C LEU A 141 -6.55 14.24 -10.63
N GLY A 142 -6.41 15.20 -9.71
CA GLY A 142 -7.03 16.52 -9.75
C GLY A 142 -8.54 16.57 -9.51
N SER A 143 -9.28 15.45 -9.56
CA SER A 143 -10.73 15.42 -9.33
C SER A 143 -11.19 14.09 -8.75
N VAL A 144 -12.33 14.11 -8.03
CA VAL A 144 -12.98 12.90 -7.50
C VAL A 144 -13.40 11.95 -8.62
N GLN A 145 -13.78 12.48 -9.77
CA GLN A 145 -14.18 11.70 -10.94
C GLN A 145 -12.98 10.91 -11.49
N HIS A 146 -11.82 11.55 -11.63
CA HIS A 146 -10.61 10.86 -12.09
C HIS A 146 -10.11 9.84 -11.06
N ILE A 147 -10.19 10.13 -9.74
CA ILE A 147 -9.83 9.17 -8.69
C ILE A 147 -10.76 7.94 -8.79
N ARG A 148 -12.06 8.15 -8.94
CA ARG A 148 -13.02 7.06 -9.09
C ARG A 148 -12.73 6.25 -10.34
N HIS A 149 -12.49 6.90 -11.46
CA HIS A 149 -12.20 6.24 -12.74
C HIS A 149 -10.93 5.41 -12.69
N ALA A 150 -9.83 5.96 -12.15
CA ALA A 150 -8.58 5.22 -11.96
C ALA A 150 -8.76 4.02 -11.02
N ALA A 151 -9.56 4.16 -9.96
CA ALA A 151 -9.88 3.07 -9.04
C ALA A 151 -10.65 1.96 -9.75
N ASP A 152 -11.67 2.30 -10.55
CA ASP A 152 -12.47 1.33 -11.29
C ASP A 152 -11.61 0.57 -12.31
N LEU A 153 -10.72 1.25 -13.07
CA LEU A 153 -9.79 0.62 -14.01
C LEU A 153 -8.78 -0.32 -13.30
N ALA A 154 -8.23 0.12 -12.16
CA ALA A 154 -7.32 -0.71 -11.37
C ALA A 154 -8.00 -1.98 -10.85
N ILE A 155 -9.23 -1.86 -10.35
CA ILE A 155 -10.05 -2.98 -9.86
C ILE A 155 -10.39 -3.93 -11.01
N GLU A 156 -10.81 -3.41 -12.17
CA GLU A 156 -11.10 -4.21 -13.36
C GLU A 156 -9.85 -4.92 -13.89
N GLY A 157 -8.67 -4.31 -13.73
CA GLY A 157 -7.39 -4.91 -14.07
C GLY A 157 -6.95 -6.04 -13.12
N GLY A 158 -7.67 -6.26 -12.01
CA GLY A 158 -7.42 -7.34 -11.07
C GLY A 158 -6.56 -6.95 -9.87
N ALA A 159 -6.53 -5.67 -9.49
CA ALA A 159 -5.86 -5.23 -8.27
C ALA A 159 -6.46 -5.90 -7.03
N HIS A 160 -5.59 -6.40 -6.13
CA HIS A 160 -6.00 -6.86 -4.80
C HIS A 160 -6.17 -5.70 -3.83
N PHE A 161 -5.42 -4.61 -4.03
CA PHE A 161 -5.54 -3.36 -3.31
C PHE A 161 -5.46 -2.19 -4.28
N ILE A 162 -6.19 -1.13 -4.00
CA ILE A 162 -5.93 0.18 -4.56
C ILE A 162 -5.25 1.05 -3.50
N LYS A 163 -4.21 1.80 -3.92
CA LYS A 163 -3.37 2.60 -3.03
C LYS A 163 -3.42 4.07 -3.45
N THR A 164 -3.48 4.98 -2.47
CA THR A 164 -3.62 6.41 -2.77
C THR A 164 -2.43 6.98 -3.52
N SER A 165 -1.21 6.82 -2.99
CA SER A 165 -0.08 7.66 -3.41
C SER A 165 1.26 6.94 -3.33
N THR A 166 2.24 7.42 -4.09
CA THR A 166 3.64 7.00 -3.98
C THR A 166 4.31 7.54 -2.71
N GLY A 167 3.82 8.66 -2.19
CA GLY A 167 4.49 9.45 -1.15
C GLY A 167 5.65 10.31 -1.70
N LYS A 168 5.81 10.39 -3.02
CA LYS A 168 6.85 11.19 -3.70
C LYS A 168 6.31 12.50 -4.29
N THR A 169 5.00 12.62 -4.38
CA THR A 169 4.31 13.83 -4.84
C THR A 169 3.35 14.33 -3.76
N GLN A 170 2.97 15.60 -3.85
CA GLN A 170 1.96 16.21 -2.99
C GLN A 170 0.72 16.61 -3.81
N PRO A 171 -0.48 16.57 -3.20
CA PRO A 171 -0.76 15.98 -1.89
C PRO A 171 -0.67 14.46 -1.90
N GLY A 172 -0.40 13.86 -0.72
CA GLY A 172 -0.47 12.42 -0.51
C GLY A 172 -1.92 11.94 -0.31
N ALA A 173 -2.14 11.03 0.66
CA ALA A 173 -3.48 10.59 1.01
C ALA A 173 -4.33 11.75 1.57
N THR A 174 -5.59 11.82 1.16
CA THR A 174 -6.60 12.72 1.72
C THR A 174 -7.86 11.95 2.08
N LEU A 175 -8.62 12.41 3.07
CA LEU A 175 -9.90 11.78 3.45
C LEU A 175 -10.87 11.74 2.27
N GLN A 176 -10.91 12.79 1.46
CA GLN A 176 -11.75 12.84 0.26
C GLN A 176 -11.36 11.76 -0.76
N ALA A 177 -10.08 11.60 -1.06
CA ALA A 177 -9.62 10.55 -1.96
C ALA A 177 -9.92 9.16 -1.40
N ALA A 178 -9.70 8.95 -0.09
CA ALA A 178 -10.00 7.70 0.58
C ALA A 178 -11.50 7.36 0.50
N GLU A 179 -12.39 8.33 0.70
CA GLU A 179 -13.84 8.14 0.59
C GLU A 179 -14.25 7.66 -0.81
N VAL A 180 -13.74 8.32 -1.86
CA VAL A 180 -13.99 7.92 -3.26
C VAL A 180 -13.51 6.50 -3.54
N MET A 181 -12.32 6.14 -3.04
CA MET A 181 -11.75 4.79 -3.20
C MET A 181 -12.54 3.74 -2.40
N ILE A 182 -13.02 4.08 -1.21
CA ILE A 182 -13.90 3.23 -0.40
C ILE A 182 -15.21 2.94 -1.14
N ASP A 183 -15.79 3.93 -1.80
CA ASP A 183 -17.01 3.75 -2.61
C ASP A 183 -16.75 2.89 -3.85
N ALA A 184 -15.59 3.00 -4.49
CA ALA A 184 -15.20 2.09 -5.58
C ALA A 184 -15.05 0.64 -5.08
N ILE A 185 -14.41 0.44 -3.92
CA ILE A 185 -14.29 -0.88 -3.28
C ILE A 185 -15.66 -1.44 -2.91
N ALA A 186 -16.56 -0.63 -2.39
CA ALA A 186 -17.92 -1.06 -2.05
C ALA A 186 -18.72 -1.51 -3.30
N ALA A 187 -18.58 -0.77 -4.40
CA ALA A 187 -19.18 -1.14 -5.68
C ALA A 187 -18.58 -2.45 -6.24
N ALA A 188 -17.27 -2.65 -6.09
CA ALA A 188 -16.59 -3.91 -6.45
C ALA A 188 -17.09 -5.08 -5.61
N LYS A 189 -17.21 -4.89 -4.29
CA LYS A 189 -17.74 -5.90 -3.36
C LYS A 189 -19.16 -6.33 -3.71
N ALA A 190 -20.01 -5.41 -4.13
CA ALA A 190 -21.38 -5.71 -4.59
C ALA A 190 -21.38 -6.60 -5.85
N ARG A 191 -20.29 -6.62 -6.63
CA ARG A 191 -20.05 -7.50 -7.79
C ARG A 191 -19.30 -8.79 -7.44
N GLY A 192 -19.10 -9.08 -6.14
CA GLY A 192 -18.37 -10.27 -5.67
C GLY A 192 -16.86 -10.17 -5.70
N MET A 193 -16.29 -8.99 -5.94
CA MET A 193 -14.84 -8.78 -5.93
C MET A 193 -14.35 -8.37 -4.54
N SER A 194 -13.18 -8.89 -4.13
CA SER A 194 -12.53 -8.54 -2.87
C SER A 194 -11.33 -7.64 -3.17
N VAL A 195 -11.40 -6.37 -2.77
CA VAL A 195 -10.34 -5.38 -2.96
C VAL A 195 -10.12 -4.64 -1.66
N GLY A 196 -8.85 -4.43 -1.28
CA GLY A 196 -8.46 -3.66 -0.10
C GLY A 196 -8.09 -2.22 -0.44
N LEU A 197 -7.98 -1.40 0.61
CA LEU A 197 -7.51 -0.02 0.57
C LEU A 197 -6.12 0.08 1.20
N LYS A 198 -5.17 0.72 0.53
CA LYS A 198 -3.91 1.16 1.14
C LYS A 198 -3.79 2.67 1.07
N LEU A 199 -3.52 3.27 2.20
CA LEU A 199 -3.26 4.71 2.33
C LEU A 199 -1.76 4.95 2.43
N SER A 200 -1.25 5.97 1.76
CA SER A 200 0.16 6.35 1.86
C SER A 200 0.40 7.81 1.48
N GLY A 201 1.49 8.38 2.02
CA GLY A 201 1.81 9.79 1.85
C GLY A 201 1.05 10.69 2.84
N GLY A 202 1.76 11.17 3.87
CA GLY A 202 1.21 12.14 4.83
C GLY A 202 0.51 11.53 6.06
N VAL A 203 0.40 10.21 6.20
CA VAL A 203 -0.14 9.57 7.41
C VAL A 203 1.00 9.40 8.42
N GLY A 204 1.21 10.39 9.27
CA GLY A 204 2.35 10.45 10.19
C GLY A 204 2.02 10.27 11.66
N SER A 205 0.75 10.36 12.05
CA SER A 205 0.31 10.23 13.44
C SER A 205 -0.73 9.13 13.63
N VAL A 206 -0.89 8.68 14.87
CA VAL A 206 -1.94 7.71 15.26
C VAL A 206 -3.32 8.30 14.99
N ALA A 207 -3.50 9.60 15.23
CA ALA A 207 -4.76 10.30 14.98
C ALA A 207 -5.12 10.37 13.48
N ASP A 208 -4.12 10.65 12.59
CA ASP A 208 -4.36 10.61 11.14
C ASP A 208 -4.83 9.22 10.70
N ALA A 209 -4.12 8.17 11.14
CA ALA A 209 -4.47 6.79 10.80
C ALA A 209 -5.85 6.40 11.34
N GLN A 210 -6.23 6.90 12.52
CA GLN A 210 -7.55 6.67 13.12
C GLN A 210 -8.67 7.25 12.25
N ALA A 211 -8.53 8.47 11.77
CA ALA A 211 -9.53 9.11 10.93
C ALA A 211 -9.84 8.30 9.66
N TYR A 212 -8.81 7.77 9.01
CA TYR A 212 -8.99 6.91 7.83
C TYR A 212 -9.60 5.54 8.17
N LEU A 213 -9.22 4.96 9.29
CA LEU A 213 -9.77 3.68 9.73
C LEU A 213 -11.25 3.83 10.08
N GLU A 214 -11.64 4.89 10.78
CA GLU A 214 -13.03 5.20 11.10
C GLU A 214 -13.86 5.41 9.83
N LEU A 215 -13.31 6.12 8.83
CA LEU A 215 -13.97 6.30 7.53
C LEU A 215 -14.20 4.95 6.82
N TYR A 216 -13.22 4.05 6.83
CA TYR A 216 -13.33 2.72 6.26
C TYR A 216 -14.37 1.87 7.00
N GLU A 217 -14.33 1.84 8.32
CA GLU A 217 -15.23 1.04 9.15
C GLU A 217 -16.65 1.59 9.19
N LYS A 218 -16.84 2.88 9.01
CA LYS A 218 -18.17 3.47 8.80
C LYS A 218 -18.88 2.85 7.58
N ARG A 219 -18.10 2.48 6.55
CA ARG A 219 -18.65 1.91 5.31
C ARG A 219 -18.82 0.40 5.35
N PHE A 220 -17.89 -0.33 6.00
CA PHE A 220 -17.83 -1.80 5.95
C PHE A 220 -18.13 -2.49 7.28
N GLY A 221 -18.33 -1.74 8.34
CA GLY A 221 -18.58 -2.22 9.71
C GLY A 221 -17.33 -2.22 10.57
N VAL A 222 -17.51 -2.06 11.88
CA VAL A 222 -16.44 -2.10 12.87
C VAL A 222 -15.73 -3.46 12.81
N GLY A 223 -14.40 -3.45 12.84
CA GLY A 223 -13.58 -4.66 12.75
C GLY A 223 -13.31 -5.13 11.30
N SER A 224 -13.89 -4.50 10.28
CA SER A 224 -13.66 -4.85 8.88
C SER A 224 -12.26 -4.52 8.37
N ALA A 225 -11.58 -3.55 8.99
CA ALA A 225 -10.21 -3.20 8.67
C ALA A 225 -9.23 -4.23 9.24
N THR A 226 -8.70 -5.06 8.37
CA THR A 226 -7.70 -6.11 8.65
C THR A 226 -6.53 -5.96 7.69
N ALA A 227 -5.41 -6.63 7.92
CA ALA A 227 -4.28 -6.62 6.98
C ALA A 227 -4.65 -7.11 5.56
N ALA A 228 -5.75 -7.83 5.40
CA ALA A 228 -6.26 -8.28 4.10
C ALA A 228 -7.14 -7.24 3.39
N THR A 229 -7.59 -6.18 4.10
CA THR A 229 -8.59 -5.25 3.57
C THR A 229 -8.19 -3.78 3.72
N PHE A 230 -7.27 -3.47 4.65
CA PHE A 230 -6.86 -2.10 4.94
C PHE A 230 -5.39 -2.04 5.35
N ARG A 231 -4.62 -1.15 4.75
CA ARG A 231 -3.20 -0.93 5.04
C ARG A 231 -2.87 0.56 5.16
N VAL A 232 -1.87 0.87 5.96
CA VAL A 232 -1.27 2.21 6.06
C VAL A 232 0.22 2.11 5.73
N GLY A 233 0.62 2.66 4.59
CA GLY A 233 2.02 2.74 4.19
C GLY A 233 2.69 3.97 4.81
N ALA A 234 3.57 3.75 5.77
CA ALA A 234 4.25 4.84 6.46
C ALA A 234 5.66 4.45 6.92
N SER A 235 6.56 5.43 6.94
CA SER A 235 7.93 5.30 7.48
C SER A 235 8.02 5.76 8.94
N SER A 236 7.31 6.83 9.30
CA SER A 236 7.42 7.48 10.62
C SER A 236 6.40 7.01 11.64
N LEU A 237 5.33 6.35 11.21
CA LEU A 237 4.20 5.98 12.06
C LEU A 237 4.53 4.91 13.11
N ILE A 238 5.52 4.06 12.85
CA ILE A 238 5.85 2.93 13.74
C ILE A 238 6.22 3.40 15.15
N LYS A 239 7.04 4.44 15.28
CA LYS A 239 7.48 4.96 16.58
C LYS A 239 6.33 5.54 17.42
N PRO A 240 5.47 6.46 16.89
CA PRO A 240 4.25 6.89 17.58
C PRO A 240 3.33 5.74 18.00
N VAL A 241 3.17 4.73 17.17
CA VAL A 241 2.32 3.57 17.49
C VAL A 241 2.91 2.76 18.65
N LEU A 242 4.20 2.44 18.63
CA LEU A 242 4.87 1.71 19.71
C LEU A 242 4.84 2.51 21.04
N ALA A 243 5.03 3.83 20.97
CA ALA A 243 4.90 4.71 22.14
C ALA A 243 3.47 4.68 22.73
N ALA A 244 2.43 4.73 21.88
CA ALA A 244 1.04 4.65 22.32
C ALA A 244 0.65 3.27 22.89
N ILE A 245 1.36 2.21 22.51
CA ILE A 245 1.20 0.87 23.09
C ILE A 245 1.85 0.77 24.50
N GLY A 246 2.77 1.68 24.83
CA GLY A 246 3.53 1.65 26.08
C GLY A 246 4.79 0.79 26.02
N THR A 247 5.23 0.40 24.82
CA THR A 247 6.53 -0.23 24.61
C THR A 247 7.52 0.89 24.26
N GLY A 248 8.21 1.45 25.27
CA GLY A 248 9.27 2.41 25.04
C GLY A 248 10.37 1.80 24.18
N VAL A 249 10.45 2.22 22.92
CA VAL A 249 11.66 2.03 22.12
C VAL A 249 12.58 3.19 22.50
N SER A 250 13.53 2.90 23.40
CA SER A 250 14.65 3.80 23.70
C SER A 250 15.57 3.92 22.51
#